data_bbedd6ac463fa88702fff937b16b661a
#
_entry.id   bbedd6ac463fa88702fff937b16b661a
#
_cell.length_a   1.000
_cell.length_b   1.000
_cell.length_c   1.000
_cell.angle_alpha   90.00
_cell.angle_beta   90.00
_cell.angle_gamma   90.00
#
_symmetry.space_group_name_H-M   'P 1'
#
loop_
_entity.id
_entity.type
_entity.pdbx_description
1 polymer ?
#
loop_
_entity_poly.entity_id
_entity_poly.type
_entity_poly.pdbx_seq_one_letter_code
_entity_poly.pdbx_strand_id
1 'polypeptide(L)'
;VSALQYHAFQDAIHDAVIRFRAIPKNEVIRVISHLDCDGIAACSIFLRALMREDRQYALSTVQQLNDEVLATAAQDQYKVVVFTDLGSTSATVIAERLAGKDVLILDHHEPDGNPAGIMHINPHLHGIDGSKEVSGAGVVYLFCRALGEKNRDMAHIALVGATGDMQENSGFLHLNSAILEDALQQGLVEVKKGLRIFGSFTRPVHKALEYSTDPFIPGVSGSESGAINLLNSVRIPPKQGSSWRRLADLTTEETQRLVAAIVMKRVSIEHPEDIIGNHYLLRKETLDEFRDMKSFSTVLNACGRLDNTSLGIGCCLGDEKMKRKAVHNLQEYKRQIMHAMRWYEESQHSPRIIRQGGYLIINAGDNILGTMAGTMASILSRSGQVPDGTLILSLAHQDAANTKVSLRIAGRNQGNDLMSIIKAIAARVGCDAGGHKDAAGTVIKIGQEEAFIAAAQEILAKVSMEQEVE
;
A
#
# COMPACT_ATOMS: atom_id res chain seq x y z
N VAL A 1 -0.40 7.32 22.83
CA VAL A 1 1.09 7.46 22.82
C VAL A 1 1.47 8.70 23.61
N SER A 2 2.43 8.57 24.51
CA SER A 2 2.86 9.69 25.37
C SER A 2 3.89 10.58 24.64
N ALA A 3 3.99 11.85 25.03
CA ALA A 3 5.05 12.75 24.53
C ALA A 3 6.46 12.14 24.72
N LEU A 4 6.66 11.35 25.76
CA LEU A 4 7.92 10.68 26.06
C LEU A 4 8.32 9.66 24.96
N GLN A 5 7.35 8.92 24.41
CA GLN A 5 7.59 7.93 23.36
C GLN A 5 8.02 8.60 22.05
N TYR A 6 7.40 9.73 21.68
CA TYR A 6 7.81 10.51 20.52
C TYR A 6 9.22 11.10 20.67
N HIS A 7 9.57 11.59 21.87
CA HIS A 7 10.93 12.08 22.14
C HIS A 7 11.96 10.97 22.01
N ALA A 8 11.70 9.80 22.59
CA ALA A 8 12.60 8.65 22.47
C ALA A 8 12.81 8.21 21.01
N PHE A 9 11.74 8.24 20.19
CA PHE A 9 11.85 7.95 18.75
C PHE A 9 12.67 9.03 18.01
N GLN A 10 12.48 10.31 18.34
CA GLN A 10 13.26 11.40 17.76
C GLN A 10 14.74 11.31 18.14
N ASP A 11 15.05 10.95 19.38
CA ASP A 11 16.42 10.73 19.85
C ASP A 11 17.09 9.58 19.08
N ALA A 12 16.37 8.47 18.88
CA ALA A 12 16.87 7.34 18.08
C ALA A 12 17.18 7.76 16.62
N ILE A 13 16.32 8.57 16.01
CA ILE A 13 16.57 9.14 14.68
C ILE A 13 17.82 10.02 14.70
N HIS A 14 17.98 10.87 15.71
CA HIS A 14 19.12 11.77 15.82
C HIS A 14 20.43 11.01 15.96
N ASP A 15 20.47 9.98 16.81
CA ASP A 15 21.63 9.10 16.99
C ASP A 15 21.99 8.37 15.69
N ALA A 16 20.99 7.86 14.97
CA ALA A 16 21.20 7.22 13.68
C ALA A 16 21.75 8.20 12.64
N VAL A 17 21.29 9.45 12.61
CA VAL A 17 21.82 10.50 11.72
C VAL A 17 23.29 10.81 12.05
N ILE A 18 23.68 10.88 13.33
CA ILE A 18 25.07 11.08 13.73
C ILE A 18 25.95 9.93 13.19
N ARG A 19 25.53 8.69 13.40
CA ARG A 19 26.25 7.49 12.92
C ARG A 19 26.30 7.46 11.38
N PHE A 20 25.21 7.78 10.70
CA PHE A 20 25.14 7.81 9.23
C PHE A 20 26.08 8.88 8.65
N ARG A 21 26.18 10.06 9.27
CA ARG A 21 27.11 11.12 8.86
C ARG A 21 28.59 10.75 9.05
N ALA A 22 28.90 9.87 10.01
CA ALA A 22 30.26 9.36 10.23
C ALA A 22 30.72 8.39 9.12
N ILE A 23 29.80 7.83 8.33
CA ILE A 23 30.13 7.00 7.16
C ILE A 23 30.88 7.84 6.13
N PRO A 24 32.06 7.42 5.64
CA PRO A 24 32.80 8.16 4.63
C PRO A 24 31.99 8.44 3.38
N LYS A 25 32.11 9.62 2.80
CA LYS A 25 31.31 10.04 1.64
C LYS A 25 31.60 9.26 0.35
N ASN A 26 32.77 8.66 0.26
CA ASN A 26 33.18 7.83 -0.88
C ASN A 26 32.65 6.38 -0.79
N GLU A 27 32.07 5.97 0.33
CA GLU A 27 31.41 4.67 0.43
C GLU A 27 30.08 4.71 -0.34
N VAL A 28 29.89 3.72 -1.23
CA VAL A 28 28.65 3.55 -1.99
C VAL A 28 27.59 2.92 -1.08
N ILE A 29 26.44 3.55 -0.98
CA ILE A 29 25.33 3.09 -0.15
C ILE A 29 24.46 2.12 -0.95
N ARG A 30 24.37 0.88 -0.50
CA ARG A 30 23.46 -0.12 -1.04
C ARG A 30 22.06 0.10 -0.48
N VAL A 31 21.12 0.55 -1.30
CA VAL A 31 19.72 0.79 -0.92
C VAL A 31 18.88 -0.39 -1.40
N ILE A 32 18.12 -0.99 -0.50
CA ILE A 32 17.14 -2.04 -0.80
C ILE A 32 15.80 -1.55 -0.29
N SER A 33 14.81 -1.45 -1.17
CA SER A 33 13.50 -0.89 -0.87
C SER A 33 12.36 -1.79 -1.30
N HIS A 34 11.20 -1.64 -0.66
CA HIS A 34 9.99 -2.31 -1.10
C HIS A 34 9.48 -1.73 -2.43
N LEU A 35 8.73 -2.53 -3.18
CA LEU A 35 8.28 -2.14 -4.53
C LEU A 35 6.92 -1.44 -4.57
N ASP A 36 6.18 -1.40 -3.47
CA ASP A 36 4.86 -0.76 -3.45
C ASP A 36 4.93 0.78 -3.31
N CYS A 37 3.78 1.41 -3.12
CA CYS A 37 3.71 2.87 -3.04
C CYS A 37 4.56 3.45 -1.91
N ASP A 38 4.49 2.85 -0.71
CA ASP A 38 5.22 3.36 0.46
C ASP A 38 6.72 3.15 0.28
N GLY A 39 7.15 1.96 -0.19
CA GLY A 39 8.54 1.69 -0.50
C GLY A 39 9.12 2.58 -1.60
N ILE A 40 8.37 2.81 -2.70
CA ILE A 40 8.80 3.72 -3.77
C ILE A 40 8.94 5.16 -3.23
N ALA A 41 8.00 5.62 -2.41
CA ALA A 41 8.06 6.94 -1.78
C ALA A 41 9.25 7.03 -0.80
N ALA A 42 9.42 6.04 0.08
CA ALA A 42 10.53 5.94 1.03
C ALA A 42 11.88 5.98 0.31
N CYS A 43 12.05 5.12 -0.70
CA CYS A 43 13.24 5.09 -1.54
C CYS A 43 13.54 6.46 -2.16
N SER A 44 12.52 7.09 -2.76
CA SER A 44 12.67 8.39 -3.44
C SER A 44 13.12 9.49 -2.50
N ILE A 45 12.58 9.54 -1.29
CA ILE A 45 12.97 10.50 -0.24
C ILE A 45 14.44 10.27 0.14
N PHE A 46 14.81 9.00 0.38
CA PHE A 46 16.18 8.67 0.76
C PHE A 46 17.18 8.99 -0.35
N LEU A 47 16.88 8.62 -1.60
CA LEU A 47 17.72 8.95 -2.76
C LEU A 47 17.90 10.47 -2.94
N ARG A 48 16.84 11.26 -2.75
CA ARG A 48 16.93 12.71 -2.79
C ARG A 48 17.89 13.24 -1.72
N ALA A 49 17.84 12.68 -0.52
CA ALA A 49 18.75 13.06 0.56
C ALA A 49 20.21 12.66 0.23
N LEU A 50 20.44 11.45 -0.31
CA LEU A 50 21.78 11.02 -0.74
C LEU A 50 22.36 11.93 -1.82
N MET A 51 21.56 12.30 -2.83
CA MET A 51 21.98 13.23 -3.88
C MET A 51 22.37 14.60 -3.31
N ARG A 52 21.66 15.09 -2.28
CA ARG A 52 21.96 16.36 -1.60
C ARG A 52 23.20 16.30 -0.74
N GLU A 53 23.50 15.12 -0.20
CA GLU A 53 24.73 14.86 0.57
C GLU A 53 25.93 14.50 -0.32
N ASP A 54 25.75 14.50 -1.67
CA ASP A 54 26.75 14.09 -2.64
C ASP A 54 27.29 12.67 -2.37
N ARG A 55 26.38 11.73 -2.12
CA ARG A 55 26.67 10.32 -1.84
C ARG A 55 26.27 9.43 -3.01
N GLN A 56 27.13 8.47 -3.34
CA GLN A 56 26.84 7.46 -4.35
C GLN A 56 25.99 6.35 -3.77
N TYR A 57 25.15 5.75 -4.61
CA TYR A 57 24.28 4.65 -4.19
C TYR A 57 24.09 3.60 -5.29
N ALA A 58 23.79 2.38 -4.88
CA ALA A 58 23.30 1.29 -5.71
C ALA A 58 21.94 0.87 -5.20
N LEU A 59 20.94 0.78 -6.08
CA LEU A 59 19.54 0.56 -5.71
C LEU A 59 19.03 -0.79 -6.21
N SER A 60 18.26 -1.47 -5.37
CA SER A 60 17.32 -2.53 -5.75
C SER A 60 15.98 -2.31 -5.09
N THR A 61 14.91 -2.66 -5.81
CA THR A 61 13.56 -2.77 -5.25
C THR A 61 13.14 -4.23 -5.25
N VAL A 62 12.53 -4.68 -4.17
CA VAL A 62 12.15 -6.09 -3.99
C VAL A 62 10.71 -6.20 -3.54
N GLN A 63 10.06 -7.29 -3.90
CA GLN A 63 8.69 -7.57 -3.49
C GLN A 63 8.60 -8.09 -2.05
N GLN A 64 9.65 -8.75 -1.60
CA GLN A 64 9.79 -9.31 -0.27
C GLN A 64 11.27 -9.53 0.02
N LEU A 65 11.68 -9.31 1.25
CA LEU A 65 13.01 -9.67 1.70
C LEU A 65 13.05 -11.18 1.95
N ASN A 66 13.92 -11.86 1.22
CA ASN A 66 14.11 -13.30 1.32
C ASN A 66 15.60 -13.65 1.42
N ASP A 67 15.92 -14.94 1.62
CA ASP A 67 17.30 -15.41 1.75
C ASP A 67 18.17 -15.08 0.54
N GLU A 68 17.63 -15.08 -0.68
CA GLU A 68 18.37 -14.77 -1.91
C GLU A 68 18.79 -13.28 -1.95
N VAL A 69 17.89 -12.38 -1.57
CA VAL A 69 18.18 -10.94 -1.48
C VAL A 69 19.24 -10.68 -0.41
N LEU A 70 19.11 -11.31 0.76
CA LEU A 70 20.08 -11.18 1.84
C LEU A 70 21.44 -11.78 1.49
N ALA A 71 21.46 -12.95 0.84
CA ALA A 71 22.70 -13.57 0.36
C ALA A 71 23.41 -12.68 -0.67
N THR A 72 22.67 -12.08 -1.60
CA THR A 72 23.21 -11.11 -2.57
C THR A 72 23.78 -9.90 -1.85
N ALA A 73 23.03 -9.30 -0.91
CA ALA A 73 23.50 -8.16 -0.14
C ALA A 73 24.72 -8.46 0.75
N ALA A 74 24.83 -9.69 1.24
CA ALA A 74 25.98 -10.14 2.03
C ALA A 74 27.25 -10.28 1.16
N GLN A 75 27.11 -10.81 -0.06
CA GLN A 75 28.21 -11.09 -0.97
C GLN A 75 28.67 -9.87 -1.78
N ASP A 76 27.83 -8.85 -1.93
CA ASP A 76 28.19 -7.66 -2.68
C ASP A 76 29.31 -6.86 -1.98
N GLN A 77 29.99 -6.00 -2.77
CA GLN A 77 31.15 -5.23 -2.29
C GLN A 77 30.81 -4.05 -1.39
N TYR A 78 29.50 -3.74 -1.22
CA TYR A 78 29.07 -2.55 -0.48
C TYR A 78 29.17 -2.79 1.03
N LYS A 79 29.81 -1.84 1.73
CA LYS A 79 29.96 -1.91 3.18
C LYS A 79 28.76 -1.36 3.94
N VAL A 80 27.98 -0.51 3.29
CA VAL A 80 26.82 0.15 3.88
C VAL A 80 25.57 -0.34 3.19
N VAL A 81 24.62 -0.89 3.93
CA VAL A 81 23.34 -1.39 3.43
C VAL A 81 22.21 -0.67 4.15
N VAL A 82 21.30 -0.07 3.38
CA VAL A 82 20.14 0.64 3.90
C VAL A 82 18.88 -0.03 3.37
N PHE A 83 18.01 -0.40 4.30
CA PHE A 83 16.68 -0.92 4.02
C PHE A 83 15.65 0.19 4.23
N THR A 84 14.76 0.42 3.27
CA THR A 84 13.69 1.42 3.37
C THR A 84 12.35 0.76 3.14
N ASP A 85 11.43 0.94 4.09
CA ASP A 85 10.09 0.34 4.11
C ASP A 85 10.12 -1.20 4.07
N LEU A 86 11.14 -1.80 4.62
CA LEU A 86 11.30 -3.22 4.85
C LEU A 86 12.51 -3.49 5.75
N GLY A 87 12.57 -4.71 6.29
CA GLY A 87 13.71 -5.19 7.07
C GLY A 87 13.38 -5.47 8.53
N SER A 88 12.42 -4.78 9.15
CA SER A 88 12.07 -4.96 10.57
C SER A 88 11.58 -6.37 10.91
N THR A 89 10.79 -6.98 10.03
CA THR A 89 10.29 -8.36 10.20
C THR A 89 11.37 -9.43 10.10
N SER A 90 12.59 -9.03 9.76
CA SER A 90 13.78 -9.90 9.59
C SER A 90 15.04 -9.25 10.16
N ALA A 91 14.90 -8.32 11.08
CA ALA A 91 16.03 -7.53 11.62
C ALA A 91 17.10 -8.42 12.25
N THR A 92 16.69 -9.49 12.95
CA THR A 92 17.60 -10.47 13.56
C THR A 92 18.42 -11.20 12.50
N VAL A 93 17.78 -11.70 11.45
CA VAL A 93 18.45 -12.40 10.35
C VAL A 93 19.36 -11.45 9.56
N ILE A 94 18.92 -10.19 9.34
CA ILE A 94 19.74 -9.16 8.70
C ILE A 94 21.03 -8.93 9.49
N ALA A 95 20.93 -8.78 10.82
CA ALA A 95 22.10 -8.55 11.67
C ALA A 95 23.10 -9.72 11.62
N GLU A 96 22.63 -10.94 11.56
CA GLU A 96 23.47 -12.15 11.42
C GLU A 96 24.11 -12.25 10.03
N ARG A 97 23.31 -12.11 8.96
CA ARG A 97 23.76 -12.31 7.58
C ARG A 97 24.65 -11.19 7.07
N LEU A 98 24.45 -9.97 7.54
CA LEU A 98 25.23 -8.78 7.17
C LEU A 98 26.24 -8.38 8.24
N ALA A 99 26.65 -9.32 9.10
CA ALA A 99 27.66 -9.07 10.11
C ALA A 99 28.95 -8.49 9.47
N GLY A 100 29.42 -7.36 10.01
CA GLY A 100 30.59 -6.63 9.50
C GLY A 100 30.27 -5.56 8.44
N LYS A 101 29.00 -5.37 8.06
CA LYS A 101 28.53 -4.23 7.29
C LYS A 101 27.84 -3.20 8.19
N ASP A 102 27.87 -1.93 7.79
CA ASP A 102 27.06 -0.88 8.41
C ASP A 102 25.62 -0.98 7.89
N VAL A 103 24.69 -1.41 8.74
CA VAL A 103 23.29 -1.62 8.37
C VAL A 103 22.41 -0.55 8.99
N LEU A 104 21.52 0.05 8.16
CA LEU A 104 20.45 0.97 8.59
C LEU A 104 19.11 0.42 8.09
N ILE A 105 18.17 0.20 9.01
CA ILE A 105 16.77 -0.14 8.71
C ILE A 105 15.91 1.07 9.04
N LEU A 106 15.15 1.57 8.06
CA LEU A 106 14.16 2.63 8.18
C LEU A 106 12.80 2.06 7.77
N ASP A 107 12.03 1.58 8.74
CA ASP A 107 10.84 0.76 8.49
C ASP A 107 9.77 0.97 9.57
N HIS A 108 8.54 0.60 9.28
CA HIS A 108 7.38 0.74 10.17
C HIS A 108 6.65 -0.58 10.45
N HIS A 109 7.07 -1.67 9.83
CA HIS A 109 6.50 -3.00 10.05
C HIS A 109 6.84 -3.54 11.44
N GLU A 110 6.02 -4.47 11.95
CA GLU A 110 6.23 -5.11 13.25
C GLU A 110 7.62 -5.78 13.29
N PRO A 111 8.51 -5.41 14.22
CA PRO A 111 9.86 -5.95 14.24
C PRO A 111 9.92 -7.34 14.87
N ASP A 112 10.79 -8.22 14.33
CA ASP A 112 11.12 -9.51 14.95
C ASP A 112 12.10 -9.38 16.13
N GLY A 113 12.71 -8.20 16.28
CA GLY A 113 13.64 -7.87 17.35
C GLY A 113 14.34 -6.54 17.12
N ASN A 114 15.25 -6.20 18.05
CA ASN A 114 16.13 -5.04 17.94
C ASN A 114 17.59 -5.46 18.19
N PRO A 115 18.22 -6.16 17.23
CA PRO A 115 19.56 -6.68 17.41
C PRO A 115 20.60 -5.56 17.53
N ALA A 116 21.57 -5.78 18.42
CA ALA A 116 22.70 -4.88 18.55
C ALA A 116 23.58 -4.88 17.29
N GLY A 117 24.21 -3.73 17.00
CA GLY A 117 25.16 -3.62 15.88
C GLY A 117 24.57 -3.02 14.61
N ILE A 118 23.28 -2.98 14.44
CA ILE A 118 22.60 -2.28 13.35
C ILE A 118 21.94 -0.98 13.81
N MET A 119 21.68 -0.05 12.90
CA MET A 119 20.85 1.11 13.13
C MET A 119 19.42 0.74 12.74
N HIS A 120 18.53 0.55 13.72
CA HIS A 120 17.15 0.14 13.48
C HIS A 120 16.19 1.23 13.95
N ILE A 121 15.63 1.99 13.02
CA ILE A 121 14.66 3.04 13.26
C ILE A 121 13.29 2.51 12.91
N ASN A 122 12.53 2.19 13.95
CA ASN A 122 11.18 1.64 13.82
C ASN A 122 10.28 2.19 14.94
N PRO A 123 9.08 2.71 14.61
CA PRO A 123 8.16 3.30 15.60
C PRO A 123 7.70 2.29 16.66
N HIS A 124 7.51 1.02 16.31
CA HIS A 124 7.08 -0.02 17.27
C HIS A 124 8.07 -0.22 18.42
N LEU A 125 9.37 -0.04 18.19
CA LEU A 125 10.39 -0.11 19.25
C LEU A 125 10.23 0.98 20.32
N HIS A 126 9.41 1.98 20.03
CA HIS A 126 9.10 3.10 20.93
C HIS A 126 7.62 3.14 21.33
N GLY A 127 6.84 2.08 21.05
CA GLY A 127 5.42 2.00 21.38
C GLY A 127 4.52 2.90 20.53
N ILE A 128 4.96 3.26 19.33
CA ILE A 128 4.20 4.02 18.33
C ILE A 128 3.66 3.02 17.29
N ASP A 129 2.39 3.14 16.96
CA ASP A 129 1.72 2.23 16.00
C ASP A 129 2.12 2.58 14.55
N GLY A 130 3.08 1.84 13.99
CA GLY A 130 3.55 2.00 12.62
C GLY A 130 2.47 1.75 11.56
N SER A 131 1.39 1.03 11.91
CA SER A 131 0.29 0.78 10.96
C SER A 131 -0.68 1.96 10.80
N LYS A 132 -0.63 2.98 11.69
CA LYS A 132 -1.59 4.10 11.73
C LYS A 132 -0.96 5.47 11.86
N GLU A 133 0.17 5.56 12.57
CA GLU A 133 0.73 6.85 13.00
C GLU A 133 1.86 7.35 12.10
N VAL A 134 2.56 6.42 11.42
CA VAL A 134 3.63 6.73 10.48
C VAL A 134 3.88 5.56 9.54
N SER A 135 4.06 5.82 8.26
CA SER A 135 4.43 4.82 7.24
C SER A 135 5.96 4.70 7.10
N GLY A 136 6.44 3.72 6.33
CA GLY A 136 7.86 3.57 6.01
C GLY A 136 8.44 4.83 5.34
N ALA A 137 7.73 5.43 4.39
CA ALA A 137 8.11 6.72 3.80
C ALA A 137 8.11 7.86 4.84
N GLY A 138 7.21 7.82 5.82
CA GLY A 138 7.20 8.74 6.94
C GLY A 138 8.43 8.60 7.83
N VAL A 139 8.83 7.37 8.17
CA VAL A 139 10.06 7.09 8.94
C VAL A 139 11.29 7.59 8.19
N VAL A 140 11.39 7.26 6.90
CA VAL A 140 12.49 7.73 6.05
C VAL A 140 12.51 9.25 5.95
N TYR A 141 11.34 9.89 5.81
CA TYR A 141 11.24 11.35 5.78
C TYR A 141 11.75 12.00 7.08
N LEU A 142 11.34 11.48 8.24
CA LEU A 142 11.78 12.01 9.54
C LEU A 142 13.30 11.89 9.69
N PHE A 143 13.88 10.77 9.30
CA PHE A 143 15.34 10.59 9.24
C PHE A 143 16.00 11.60 8.30
N CYS A 144 15.50 11.72 7.06
CA CYS A 144 16.06 12.63 6.04
C CYS A 144 15.92 14.11 6.43
N ARG A 145 14.80 14.48 7.09
CA ARG A 145 14.60 15.83 7.65
C ARG A 145 15.66 16.14 8.71
N ALA A 146 15.93 15.20 9.61
CA ALA A 146 16.98 15.33 10.62
C ALA A 146 18.40 15.35 10.00
N LEU A 147 18.59 14.66 8.87
CA LEU A 147 19.83 14.73 8.08
C LEU A 147 20.04 16.11 7.45
N GLY A 148 18.97 16.83 7.06
CA GLY A 148 19.09 18.18 6.53
C GLY A 148 17.75 18.85 6.25
N GLU A 149 17.58 20.09 6.70
CA GLU A 149 16.35 20.88 6.57
C GLU A 149 15.83 21.01 5.11
N LYS A 150 16.74 20.97 4.12
CA LYS A 150 16.34 21.00 2.69
C LYS A 150 15.44 19.85 2.30
N ASN A 151 15.46 18.72 3.06
CA ASN A 151 14.66 17.54 2.80
C ASN A 151 13.19 17.70 3.22
N ARG A 152 12.82 18.78 3.91
CA ARG A 152 11.42 19.09 4.25
C ARG A 152 10.52 19.21 3.02
N ASP A 153 11.07 19.56 1.88
CA ASP A 153 10.33 19.64 0.62
C ASP A 153 9.82 18.29 0.10
N MET A 154 10.27 17.17 0.71
CA MET A 154 9.79 15.81 0.39
C MET A 154 8.62 15.35 1.28
N ALA A 155 8.12 16.19 2.20
CA ALA A 155 7.03 15.84 3.12
C ALA A 155 5.77 15.32 2.39
N HIS A 156 5.42 15.92 1.25
CA HIS A 156 4.28 15.50 0.44
C HIS A 156 4.43 14.09 -0.15
N ILE A 157 5.64 13.66 -0.46
CA ILE A 157 5.92 12.30 -0.95
C ILE A 157 5.79 11.28 0.19
N ALA A 158 6.22 11.62 1.41
CA ALA A 158 5.98 10.77 2.58
C ALA A 158 4.48 10.53 2.82
N LEU A 159 3.65 11.57 2.66
CA LEU A 159 2.20 11.45 2.78
C LEU A 159 1.56 10.64 1.64
N VAL A 160 2.13 10.67 0.43
CA VAL A 160 1.71 9.78 -0.66
C VAL A 160 2.00 8.32 -0.28
N GLY A 161 3.15 8.02 0.32
CA GLY A 161 3.47 6.70 0.87
C GLY A 161 2.44 6.27 1.91
N ALA A 162 2.22 7.08 2.95
CA ALA A 162 1.22 6.82 3.99
C ALA A 162 -0.21 6.63 3.43
N THR A 163 -0.56 7.32 2.33
CA THR A 163 -1.82 7.11 1.61
C THR A 163 -1.83 5.76 0.88
N GLY A 164 -0.69 5.28 0.44
CA GLY A 164 -0.54 3.92 -0.11
C GLY A 164 -0.96 2.84 0.88
N ASP A 165 -0.64 3.05 2.15
CA ASP A 165 -0.98 2.19 3.30
C ASP A 165 -2.32 2.53 3.96
N MET A 166 -3.13 3.39 3.31
CA MET A 166 -4.46 3.78 3.78
C MET A 166 -4.47 4.48 5.16
N GLN A 167 -3.35 5.07 5.59
CA GLN A 167 -3.22 5.74 6.89
C GLN A 167 -3.94 7.12 6.92
N GLU A 168 -4.48 7.59 5.79
CA GLU A 168 -5.26 8.82 5.68
C GLU A 168 -6.76 8.63 5.93
N ASN A 169 -7.28 7.42 6.03
CA ASN A 169 -8.72 7.11 6.02
C ASN A 169 -9.52 7.82 7.12
N SER A 170 -8.95 7.98 8.30
CA SER A 170 -9.56 8.76 9.42
C SER A 170 -8.89 10.13 9.62
N GLY A 171 -8.15 10.60 8.61
CA GLY A 171 -7.20 11.70 8.71
C GLY A 171 -5.82 11.21 9.16
N PHE A 172 -4.77 11.94 8.79
CA PHE A 172 -3.42 11.62 9.25
C PHE A 172 -3.29 11.82 10.75
N LEU A 173 -2.78 10.81 11.46
CA LEU A 173 -2.62 10.80 12.90
C LEU A 173 -1.17 11.11 13.30
N HIS A 174 -1.00 11.70 14.45
CA HIS A 174 0.28 11.84 15.15
C HIS A 174 1.48 12.23 14.25
N LEU A 175 2.44 11.34 14.00
CA LEU A 175 3.64 11.64 13.21
C LEU A 175 3.28 11.98 11.76
N ASN A 176 2.32 11.29 11.14
CA ASN A 176 1.82 11.67 9.82
C ASN A 176 1.18 13.06 9.82
N SER A 177 0.50 13.46 10.91
CA SER A 177 -0.05 14.81 11.06
C SER A 177 1.07 15.86 11.13
N ALA A 178 2.16 15.58 11.85
CA ALA A 178 3.32 16.48 11.88
C ALA A 178 4.01 16.60 10.50
N ILE A 179 4.07 15.50 9.73
CA ILE A 179 4.55 15.54 8.34
C ILE A 179 3.61 16.36 7.45
N LEU A 180 2.28 16.25 7.68
CA LEU A 180 1.29 17.08 6.97
C LEU A 180 1.48 18.57 7.27
N GLU A 181 1.78 18.94 8.53
CA GLU A 181 2.08 20.32 8.91
C GLU A 181 3.31 20.83 8.15
N ASP A 182 4.38 20.04 8.06
CA ASP A 182 5.56 20.39 7.26
C ASP A 182 5.17 20.63 5.79
N ALA A 183 4.35 19.78 5.19
CA ALA A 183 3.91 19.92 3.80
C ALA A 183 3.02 21.15 3.58
N LEU A 184 2.15 21.48 4.54
CA LEU A 184 1.29 22.67 4.51
C LEU A 184 2.12 23.95 4.64
N GLN A 185 3.07 24.00 5.58
CA GLN A 185 3.97 25.14 5.77
C GLN A 185 4.84 25.42 4.54
N GLN A 186 5.24 24.37 3.81
CA GLN A 186 5.96 24.46 2.54
C GLN A 186 5.08 24.81 1.33
N GLY A 187 3.75 24.92 1.54
CA GLY A 187 2.79 25.16 0.44
C GLY A 187 2.72 24.03 -0.59
N LEU A 188 3.09 22.81 -0.21
CA LEU A 188 3.11 21.64 -1.10
C LEU A 188 1.75 20.98 -1.20
N VAL A 189 0.95 21.05 -0.14
CA VAL A 189 -0.32 20.37 0.01
C VAL A 189 -1.44 21.35 0.29
N GLU A 190 -2.64 21.04 -0.19
CA GLU A 190 -3.91 21.67 0.17
C GLU A 190 -4.85 20.60 0.69
N VAL A 191 -5.53 20.85 1.79
CA VAL A 191 -6.55 19.94 2.34
C VAL A 191 -7.93 20.48 2.03
N LYS A 192 -8.77 19.67 1.38
CA LYS A 192 -10.18 20.00 1.10
C LYS A 192 -11.10 18.95 1.69
N LYS A 193 -12.15 19.37 2.37
CA LYS A 193 -13.25 18.46 2.75
C LYS A 193 -14.16 18.19 1.56
N GLY A 194 -14.52 16.93 1.37
CA GLY A 194 -15.40 16.53 0.27
C GLY A 194 -15.88 15.09 0.39
N LEU A 195 -16.46 14.56 -0.69
CA LEU A 195 -16.85 13.16 -0.77
C LEU A 195 -15.61 12.26 -0.87
N ARG A 196 -15.42 11.38 0.09
CA ARG A 196 -14.31 10.41 0.13
C ARG A 196 -14.50 9.27 -0.89
N ILE A 197 -14.62 9.62 -2.15
CA ILE A 197 -14.81 8.68 -3.26
C ILE A 197 -13.57 8.66 -4.13
N PHE A 198 -13.06 7.45 -4.40
CA PHE A 198 -11.89 7.26 -5.25
C PHE A 198 -12.14 7.70 -6.69
N GLY A 199 -11.16 8.38 -7.27
CA GLY A 199 -11.24 8.86 -8.65
C GLY A 199 -11.98 10.18 -8.83
N SER A 200 -12.16 10.97 -7.76
CA SER A 200 -12.83 12.28 -7.79
C SER A 200 -12.27 13.24 -8.84
N PHE A 201 -10.98 13.14 -9.15
CA PHE A 201 -10.27 13.99 -10.12
C PHE A 201 -10.08 13.32 -11.49
N THR A 202 -10.19 12.00 -11.57
CA THR A 202 -9.80 11.24 -12.77
C THR A 202 -10.95 10.52 -13.45
N ARG A 203 -12.11 10.36 -12.79
CA ARG A 203 -13.25 9.62 -13.32
C ARG A 203 -14.48 10.51 -13.54
N PRO A 204 -15.32 10.19 -14.55
CA PRO A 204 -16.67 10.74 -14.64
C PRO A 204 -17.44 10.54 -13.34
N VAL A 205 -18.22 11.53 -12.91
CA VAL A 205 -18.90 11.52 -11.61
C VAL A 205 -19.79 10.27 -11.41
N HIS A 206 -20.54 9.85 -12.43
CA HIS A 206 -21.37 8.65 -12.35
C HIS A 206 -20.52 7.37 -12.20
N LYS A 207 -19.35 7.30 -12.85
CA LYS A 207 -18.42 6.17 -12.72
C LYS A 207 -17.69 6.17 -11.37
N ALA A 208 -17.37 7.33 -10.82
CA ALA A 208 -16.80 7.41 -9.47
C ALA A 208 -17.80 6.89 -8.42
N LEU A 209 -19.09 7.24 -8.56
CA LEU A 209 -20.17 6.76 -7.70
C LEU A 209 -20.45 5.26 -7.87
N GLU A 210 -20.55 4.78 -9.12
CA GLU A 210 -20.76 3.37 -9.43
C GLU A 210 -19.66 2.46 -8.86
N TYR A 211 -18.39 2.88 -8.99
CA TYR A 211 -17.24 2.11 -8.52
C TYR A 211 -16.85 2.36 -7.06
N SER A 212 -17.66 3.13 -6.32
CA SER A 212 -17.43 3.36 -4.89
C SER A 212 -17.79 2.10 -4.10
N THR A 213 -16.81 1.39 -3.58
CA THR A 213 -16.99 0.24 -2.70
C THR A 213 -16.71 0.58 -1.25
N ASP A 214 -15.86 1.57 -1.02
CA ASP A 214 -15.59 2.19 0.26
C ASP A 214 -15.47 3.71 0.07
N PRO A 215 -16.48 4.44 0.54
CA PRO A 215 -17.72 4.01 1.19
C PRO A 215 -18.74 3.39 0.22
N PHE A 216 -19.40 2.31 0.65
CA PHE A 216 -20.49 1.70 -0.11
C PHE A 216 -21.75 2.57 -0.05
N ILE A 217 -22.44 2.74 -1.20
CA ILE A 217 -23.64 3.56 -1.33
C ILE A 217 -24.80 2.66 -1.80
N PRO A 218 -25.79 2.32 -0.93
CA PRO A 218 -26.91 1.44 -1.29
C PRO A 218 -27.65 1.87 -2.54
N GLY A 219 -27.82 0.97 -3.51
CA GLY A 219 -28.50 1.18 -4.77
C GLY A 219 -27.74 2.10 -5.77
N VAL A 220 -26.46 2.39 -5.50
CA VAL A 220 -25.58 3.20 -6.36
C VAL A 220 -24.28 2.48 -6.66
N SER A 221 -23.60 1.98 -5.62
CA SER A 221 -22.40 1.16 -5.78
C SER A 221 -22.70 -0.09 -6.59
N GLY A 222 -21.92 -0.33 -7.65
CA GLY A 222 -22.11 -1.44 -8.60
C GLY A 222 -23.21 -1.19 -9.64
N SER A 223 -23.86 0.00 -9.67
CA SER A 223 -24.96 0.30 -10.59
C SER A 223 -24.79 1.64 -11.29
N GLU A 224 -24.49 1.61 -12.59
CA GLU A 224 -24.42 2.84 -13.40
C GLU A 224 -25.76 3.58 -13.42
N SER A 225 -26.87 2.84 -13.61
CA SER A 225 -28.21 3.44 -13.58
C SER A 225 -28.55 4.03 -12.22
N GLY A 226 -28.16 3.35 -11.12
CA GLY A 226 -28.31 3.87 -9.77
C GLY A 226 -27.53 5.16 -9.54
N ALA A 227 -26.30 5.24 -10.04
CA ALA A 227 -25.47 6.44 -9.97
C ALA A 227 -26.07 7.61 -10.78
N ILE A 228 -26.55 7.35 -12.01
CA ILE A 228 -27.22 8.37 -12.84
C ILE A 228 -28.53 8.83 -12.20
N ASN A 229 -29.35 7.94 -11.67
CA ASN A 229 -30.59 8.27 -10.98
C ASN A 229 -30.34 9.13 -9.74
N LEU A 230 -29.31 8.83 -8.96
CA LEU A 230 -28.92 9.67 -7.83
C LEU A 230 -28.56 11.09 -8.29
N LEU A 231 -27.71 11.23 -9.30
CA LEU A 231 -27.31 12.54 -9.84
C LEU A 231 -28.51 13.34 -10.34
N ASN A 232 -29.43 12.68 -11.06
CA ASN A 232 -30.66 13.33 -11.54
C ASN A 232 -31.56 13.79 -10.38
N SER A 233 -31.70 13.00 -9.31
CA SER A 233 -32.51 13.33 -8.14
C SER A 233 -32.03 14.58 -7.40
N VAL A 234 -30.71 14.85 -7.45
CA VAL A 234 -30.09 16.04 -6.85
C VAL A 234 -29.80 17.16 -7.87
N ARG A 235 -30.33 17.04 -9.09
CA ARG A 235 -30.17 18.00 -10.18
C ARG A 235 -28.70 18.30 -10.51
N ILE A 236 -27.90 17.27 -10.62
CA ILE A 236 -26.50 17.35 -11.05
C ILE A 236 -26.37 16.69 -12.42
N PRO A 237 -26.21 17.45 -13.51
CA PRO A 237 -26.01 16.88 -14.82
C PRO A 237 -24.64 16.16 -14.87
N PRO A 238 -24.60 14.89 -15.32
CA PRO A 238 -23.37 14.15 -15.41
C PRO A 238 -22.43 14.66 -16.52
N LYS A 239 -22.94 15.47 -17.42
CA LYS A 239 -22.18 16.11 -18.51
C LYS A 239 -22.34 17.64 -18.48
N GLN A 240 -21.30 18.32 -18.97
CA GLN A 240 -21.31 19.74 -19.29
C GLN A 240 -20.92 19.89 -20.77
N GLY A 241 -21.88 20.21 -21.60
CA GLY A 241 -21.73 20.10 -23.05
C GLY A 241 -21.48 18.65 -23.48
N SER A 242 -20.42 18.42 -24.24
CA SER A 242 -20.00 17.07 -24.66
C SER A 242 -19.11 16.34 -23.64
N SER A 243 -18.63 17.03 -22.61
CA SER A 243 -17.65 16.49 -21.65
C SER A 243 -18.33 15.91 -20.41
N TRP A 244 -17.84 14.76 -19.94
CA TRP A 244 -18.24 14.18 -18.66
C TRP A 244 -17.65 15.00 -17.50
N ARG A 245 -18.49 15.33 -16.52
CA ARG A 245 -18.06 16.00 -15.29
C ARG A 245 -17.48 14.99 -14.30
N ARG A 246 -16.51 15.44 -13.52
CA ARG A 246 -15.90 14.71 -12.41
C ARG A 246 -16.44 15.25 -11.09
N LEU A 247 -16.25 14.54 -9.99
CA LEU A 247 -16.61 15.07 -8.65
C LEU A 247 -15.89 16.40 -8.36
N ALA A 248 -14.64 16.53 -8.79
CA ALA A 248 -13.85 17.74 -8.65
C ALA A 248 -14.40 18.95 -9.43
N ASP A 249 -15.26 18.74 -10.43
CA ASP A 249 -15.87 19.78 -11.26
C ASP A 249 -17.20 20.29 -10.69
N LEU A 250 -17.70 19.68 -9.59
CA LEU A 250 -18.94 20.09 -8.95
C LEU A 250 -18.76 21.39 -8.15
N THR A 251 -19.79 22.24 -8.16
CA THR A 251 -19.84 23.43 -7.29
C THR A 251 -20.00 22.99 -5.83
N THR A 252 -19.72 23.90 -4.90
CA THR A 252 -19.95 23.67 -3.47
C THR A 252 -21.39 23.26 -3.17
N GLU A 253 -22.38 23.93 -3.80
CA GLU A 253 -23.80 23.64 -3.62
C GLU A 253 -24.17 22.26 -4.18
N GLU A 254 -23.67 21.91 -5.36
CA GLU A 254 -23.88 20.60 -5.96
C GLU A 254 -23.27 19.49 -5.08
N THR A 255 -22.06 19.72 -4.57
CA THR A 255 -21.40 18.79 -3.65
C THR A 255 -22.20 18.59 -2.37
N GLN A 256 -22.71 19.67 -1.77
CA GLN A 256 -23.56 19.60 -0.57
C GLN A 256 -24.85 18.80 -0.81
N ARG A 257 -25.54 19.05 -1.95
CA ARG A 257 -26.75 18.28 -2.31
C ARG A 257 -26.42 16.78 -2.51
N LEU A 258 -25.32 16.49 -3.18
CA LEU A 258 -24.89 15.09 -3.40
C LEU A 258 -24.52 14.40 -2.09
N VAL A 259 -23.77 15.06 -1.21
CA VAL A 259 -23.42 14.56 0.14
C VAL A 259 -24.69 14.23 0.92
N ALA A 260 -25.64 15.17 1.00
CA ALA A 260 -26.90 14.95 1.73
C ALA A 260 -27.67 13.74 1.20
N ALA A 261 -27.78 13.62 -0.13
CA ALA A 261 -28.50 12.48 -0.75
C ALA A 261 -27.80 11.14 -0.50
N ILE A 262 -26.46 11.11 -0.49
CA ILE A 262 -25.72 9.88 -0.19
C ILE A 262 -25.84 9.50 1.29
N VAL A 263 -25.72 10.46 2.22
CA VAL A 263 -25.92 10.22 3.67
C VAL A 263 -27.32 9.65 3.91
N MET A 264 -28.35 10.19 3.27
CA MET A 264 -29.72 9.66 3.37
C MET A 264 -29.85 8.22 2.86
N LYS A 265 -29.14 7.85 1.80
CA LYS A 265 -29.11 6.45 1.33
C LYS A 265 -28.37 5.51 2.28
N ARG A 266 -27.48 6.04 3.08
CA ARG A 266 -26.65 5.30 4.04
C ARG A 266 -27.18 5.33 5.48
N VAL A 267 -28.37 5.88 5.72
CA VAL A 267 -28.91 6.06 7.08
C VAL A 267 -29.05 4.74 7.88
N SER A 268 -29.15 3.62 7.19
CA SER A 268 -29.16 2.27 7.82
C SER A 268 -27.78 1.67 8.08
N ILE A 269 -26.72 2.37 7.68
CA ILE A 269 -25.33 1.93 7.87
C ILE A 269 -24.79 2.62 9.12
N GLU A 270 -24.02 1.90 9.91
CA GLU A 270 -23.26 2.48 11.00
C GLU A 270 -22.30 3.54 10.45
N HIS A 271 -22.36 4.77 10.97
CA HIS A 271 -21.57 5.90 10.49
C HIS A 271 -21.85 6.31 9.02
N PRO A 272 -23.08 6.76 8.69
CA PRO A 272 -23.42 7.18 7.32
C PRO A 272 -22.59 8.37 6.81
N GLU A 273 -22.02 9.19 7.74
CA GLU A 273 -21.18 10.35 7.48
C GLU A 273 -19.75 10.02 7.05
N ASP A 274 -19.28 8.79 7.16
CA ASP A 274 -17.92 8.35 6.76
C ASP A 274 -17.61 8.61 5.27
N ILE A 275 -18.63 8.95 4.51
CA ILE A 275 -18.48 9.39 3.13
C ILE A 275 -17.81 10.75 3.00
N ILE A 276 -17.76 11.52 4.09
CA ILE A 276 -17.14 12.85 4.13
C ILE A 276 -15.73 12.68 4.70
N GLY A 277 -14.74 13.15 3.96
CA GLY A 277 -13.36 13.08 4.39
C GLY A 277 -12.49 14.18 3.82
N ASN A 278 -11.22 14.09 4.09
CA ASN A 278 -10.23 15.00 3.57
C ASN A 278 -9.70 14.49 2.21
N HIS A 279 -9.57 15.41 1.26
CA HIS A 279 -8.77 15.25 0.05
C HIS A 279 -7.47 16.01 0.24
N TYR A 280 -6.36 15.33 0.04
CA TYR A 280 -5.02 15.89 0.13
C TYR A 280 -4.50 16.14 -1.28
N LEU A 281 -4.43 17.41 -1.67
CA LEU A 281 -4.12 17.82 -3.04
C LEU A 281 -2.70 18.37 -3.12
N LEU A 282 -1.90 17.89 -4.07
CA LEU A 282 -0.56 18.36 -4.34
C LEU A 282 -0.62 19.63 -5.22
N ARG A 283 -0.21 20.77 -4.66
CA ARG A 283 -0.38 22.07 -5.32
C ARG A 283 0.44 22.27 -6.58
N LYS A 284 1.60 21.62 -6.66
CA LYS A 284 2.53 21.77 -7.78
C LYS A 284 2.25 20.79 -8.93
N GLU A 285 1.35 19.83 -8.72
CA GLU A 285 1.04 18.82 -9.73
C GLU A 285 0.00 19.33 -10.72
N THR A 286 0.33 19.18 -12.00
CA THR A 286 -0.52 19.62 -13.11
C THR A 286 -1.32 18.51 -13.76
N LEU A 287 -0.85 17.25 -13.63
CA LEU A 287 -1.54 16.07 -14.12
C LEU A 287 -2.55 15.58 -13.07
N ASP A 288 -3.78 15.31 -13.50
CA ASP A 288 -4.86 14.90 -12.61
C ASP A 288 -4.56 13.65 -11.78
N GLU A 289 -3.81 12.69 -12.37
CA GLU A 289 -3.40 11.44 -11.71
C GLU A 289 -2.42 11.68 -10.54
N PHE A 290 -1.70 12.79 -10.53
CA PHE A 290 -0.73 13.14 -9.50
C PHE A 290 -1.24 14.21 -8.53
N ARG A 291 -2.33 14.89 -8.87
CA ARG A 291 -2.85 16.01 -8.09
C ARG A 291 -3.46 15.57 -6.76
N ASP A 292 -4.15 14.46 -6.74
CA ASP A 292 -4.73 13.86 -5.53
C ASP A 292 -3.81 12.75 -5.00
N MET A 293 -3.46 12.77 -3.72
CA MET A 293 -2.53 11.79 -3.13
C MET A 293 -2.99 10.34 -3.33
N LYS A 294 -4.30 10.08 -3.25
CA LYS A 294 -4.86 8.74 -3.45
C LYS A 294 -4.74 8.26 -4.89
N SER A 295 -4.85 9.16 -5.85
CA SER A 295 -4.60 8.86 -7.26
C SER A 295 -3.11 8.64 -7.52
N PHE A 296 -2.24 9.47 -6.94
CA PHE A 296 -0.79 9.32 -7.07
C PHE A 296 -0.32 7.99 -6.44
N SER A 297 -0.80 7.63 -5.23
CA SER A 297 -0.46 6.34 -4.61
C SER A 297 -0.84 5.15 -5.52
N THR A 298 -1.98 5.26 -6.23
CA THR A 298 -2.39 4.25 -7.21
C THR A 298 -1.42 4.17 -8.40
N VAL A 299 -0.89 5.31 -8.88
CA VAL A 299 0.13 5.33 -9.93
C VAL A 299 1.41 4.63 -9.47
N LEU A 300 1.86 4.90 -8.24
CA LEU A 300 3.07 4.27 -7.69
C LEU A 300 2.88 2.76 -7.50
N ASN A 301 1.73 2.33 -6.96
CA ASN A 301 1.38 0.92 -6.86
C ASN A 301 1.35 0.23 -8.25
N ALA A 302 0.84 0.91 -9.28
CA ALA A 302 0.88 0.40 -10.64
C ALA A 302 2.32 0.23 -11.16
N CYS A 303 3.22 1.17 -10.81
CA CYS A 303 4.64 1.06 -11.17
C CYS A 303 5.28 -0.16 -10.50
N GLY A 304 5.05 -0.38 -9.21
CA GLY A 304 5.58 -1.53 -8.50
C GLY A 304 5.02 -2.86 -9.01
N ARG A 305 3.69 -2.93 -9.22
CA ARG A 305 3.02 -4.17 -9.67
C ARG A 305 3.38 -4.59 -11.09
N LEU A 306 3.83 -3.68 -11.94
CA LEU A 306 4.29 -3.94 -13.31
C LEU A 306 5.82 -3.91 -13.44
N ASP A 307 6.56 -4.04 -12.34
CA ASP A 307 8.04 -4.07 -12.30
C ASP A 307 8.70 -2.82 -12.94
N ASN A 308 8.07 -1.67 -12.74
CA ASN A 308 8.54 -0.37 -13.23
C ASN A 308 8.83 0.61 -12.08
N THR A 309 9.41 0.12 -10.98
CA THR A 309 9.65 0.92 -9.76
C THR A 309 10.51 2.16 -10.02
N SER A 310 11.50 2.07 -10.92
CA SER A 310 12.31 3.22 -11.35
C SER A 310 11.47 4.35 -11.95
N LEU A 311 10.37 4.02 -12.62
CA LEU A 311 9.42 4.99 -13.14
C LEU A 311 8.69 5.72 -12.01
N GLY A 312 8.24 4.98 -10.98
CA GLY A 312 7.62 5.53 -9.77
C GLY A 312 8.57 6.47 -9.01
N ILE A 313 9.83 6.04 -8.84
CA ILE A 313 10.89 6.86 -8.22
C ILE A 313 11.08 8.17 -9.00
N GLY A 314 11.17 8.11 -10.33
CA GLY A 314 11.27 9.30 -11.16
C GLY A 314 10.08 10.25 -11.01
N CYS A 315 8.85 9.71 -10.84
CA CYS A 315 7.66 10.52 -10.55
C CYS A 315 7.78 11.26 -9.21
N CYS A 316 8.18 10.56 -8.14
CA CYS A 316 8.41 11.16 -6.83
C CYS A 316 9.53 12.20 -6.82
N LEU A 317 10.55 12.03 -7.66
CA LEU A 317 11.63 12.97 -7.84
C LEU A 317 11.28 14.17 -8.75
N GLY A 318 10.05 14.22 -9.29
CA GLY A 318 9.53 15.34 -10.06
C GLY A 318 9.87 15.33 -11.55
N ASP A 319 10.24 14.18 -12.13
CA ASP A 319 10.51 14.05 -13.57
C ASP A 319 9.20 13.99 -14.38
N GLU A 320 8.91 15.05 -15.13
CA GLU A 320 7.68 15.16 -15.93
C GLU A 320 7.58 14.12 -17.07
N LYS A 321 8.70 13.63 -17.60
CA LYS A 321 8.69 12.57 -18.62
C LYS A 321 8.31 11.23 -17.98
N MET A 322 8.84 10.96 -16.79
CA MET A 322 8.50 9.76 -16.03
C MET A 322 7.03 9.79 -15.61
N LYS A 323 6.49 10.93 -15.16
CA LYS A 323 5.06 11.06 -14.82
C LYS A 323 4.15 10.71 -16.01
N ARG A 324 4.43 11.23 -17.20
CA ARG A 324 3.64 10.89 -18.41
C ARG A 324 3.71 9.41 -18.76
N LYS A 325 4.88 8.79 -18.64
CA LYS A 325 5.03 7.35 -18.83
C LYS A 325 4.27 6.55 -17.76
N ALA A 326 4.26 7.02 -16.51
CA ALA A 326 3.56 6.38 -15.41
C ALA A 326 2.03 6.41 -15.60
N VAL A 327 1.47 7.46 -16.20
CA VAL A 327 0.05 7.49 -16.61
C VAL A 327 -0.25 6.37 -17.62
N HIS A 328 0.62 6.15 -18.59
CA HIS A 328 0.46 5.02 -19.53
C HIS A 328 0.59 3.66 -18.82
N ASN A 329 1.57 3.52 -17.93
CA ASN A 329 1.75 2.33 -17.10
C ASN A 329 0.51 2.04 -16.22
N LEU A 330 -0.15 3.08 -15.68
CA LEU A 330 -1.40 2.96 -14.95
C LEU A 330 -2.55 2.40 -15.83
N GLN A 331 -2.59 2.77 -17.12
CA GLN A 331 -3.60 2.22 -18.05
C GLN A 331 -3.35 0.72 -18.30
N GLU A 332 -2.08 0.32 -18.42
CA GLU A 332 -1.72 -1.09 -18.52
C GLU A 332 -2.11 -1.86 -17.25
N TYR A 333 -1.79 -1.33 -16.08
CA TYR A 333 -2.19 -1.93 -14.81
C TYR A 333 -3.71 -2.14 -14.71
N LYS A 334 -4.51 -1.16 -15.14
CA LYS A 334 -5.97 -1.28 -15.19
C LYS A 334 -6.43 -2.39 -16.15
N ARG A 335 -5.75 -2.55 -17.31
CA ARG A 335 -6.02 -3.67 -18.25
C ARG A 335 -5.73 -5.02 -17.63
N GLN A 336 -4.62 -5.15 -16.90
CA GLN A 336 -4.25 -6.38 -16.18
C GLN A 336 -5.27 -6.73 -15.08
N ILE A 337 -5.77 -5.74 -14.34
CA ILE A 337 -6.85 -5.94 -13.36
C ILE A 337 -8.12 -6.45 -14.06
N MET A 338 -8.55 -5.81 -15.16
CA MET A 338 -9.73 -6.24 -15.90
C MET A 338 -9.57 -7.65 -16.47
N HIS A 339 -8.37 -7.98 -16.95
CA HIS A 339 -8.06 -9.33 -17.42
C HIS A 339 -8.18 -10.35 -16.28
N ALA A 340 -7.59 -10.09 -15.12
CA ALA A 340 -7.65 -10.98 -13.97
C ALA A 340 -9.10 -11.20 -13.48
N MET A 341 -9.91 -10.14 -13.42
CA MET A 341 -11.31 -10.25 -12.99
C MET A 341 -12.15 -11.02 -14.02
N ARG A 342 -11.96 -10.77 -15.31
CA ARG A 342 -12.65 -11.52 -16.36
C ARG A 342 -12.30 -13.01 -16.33
N TRP A 343 -11.00 -13.32 -16.21
CA TRP A 343 -10.55 -14.70 -16.06
C TRP A 343 -11.21 -15.39 -14.86
N TYR A 344 -11.29 -14.70 -13.71
CA TYR A 344 -11.98 -15.23 -12.54
C TYR A 344 -13.46 -15.50 -12.80
N GLU A 345 -14.18 -14.59 -13.44
CA GLU A 345 -15.59 -14.74 -13.80
C GLU A 345 -15.81 -15.93 -14.74
N GLU A 346 -14.97 -16.09 -15.76
CA GLU A 346 -15.03 -17.20 -16.72
C GLU A 346 -14.65 -18.56 -16.09
N SER A 347 -13.81 -18.54 -15.04
CA SER A 347 -13.25 -19.74 -14.41
C SER A 347 -14.05 -20.24 -13.20
N GLN A 348 -15.21 -19.68 -12.87
CA GLN A 348 -16.00 -19.96 -11.67
C GLN A 348 -16.31 -21.46 -11.45
N HIS A 349 -16.44 -22.24 -12.52
CA HIS A 349 -16.73 -23.68 -12.50
C HIS A 349 -15.48 -24.53 -12.78
N SER A 350 -14.32 -23.93 -12.86
CA SER A 350 -13.06 -24.64 -13.08
C SER A 350 -12.57 -25.30 -11.78
N PRO A 351 -11.87 -26.45 -11.84
CA PRO A 351 -11.20 -27.03 -10.68
C PRO A 351 -10.12 -26.13 -10.05
N ARG A 352 -9.75 -25.05 -10.74
CA ARG A 352 -8.85 -24.00 -10.21
C ARG A 352 -9.49 -23.11 -9.15
N ILE A 353 -10.82 -23.15 -9.03
CA ILE A 353 -11.60 -22.37 -8.05
C ILE A 353 -12.23 -23.33 -7.06
N ILE A 354 -11.79 -23.32 -5.82
CA ILE A 354 -12.32 -24.14 -4.75
C ILE A 354 -13.14 -23.25 -3.83
N ARG A 355 -14.45 -23.52 -3.71
CA ARG A 355 -15.36 -22.84 -2.79
C ARG A 355 -15.89 -23.84 -1.78
N GLN A 356 -15.72 -23.53 -0.52
CA GLN A 356 -16.35 -24.27 0.58
C GLN A 356 -16.81 -23.27 1.64
N GLY A 357 -17.61 -23.73 2.64
CA GLY A 357 -18.10 -22.86 3.69
C GLY A 357 -16.96 -22.02 4.30
N GLY A 358 -17.08 -20.69 4.21
CA GLY A 358 -16.14 -19.73 4.79
C GLY A 358 -14.81 -19.50 4.07
N TYR A 359 -14.49 -20.20 2.99
CA TYR A 359 -13.27 -19.89 2.21
C TYR A 359 -13.40 -20.08 0.70
N LEU A 360 -12.54 -19.35 -0.02
CA LEU A 360 -12.40 -19.35 -1.48
C LEU A 360 -10.90 -19.45 -1.84
N ILE A 361 -10.50 -20.52 -2.54
CA ILE A 361 -9.14 -20.66 -3.07
C ILE A 361 -9.18 -20.47 -4.58
N ILE A 362 -8.31 -19.62 -5.11
CA ILE A 362 -8.20 -19.27 -6.52
C ILE A 362 -6.78 -19.59 -6.99
N ASN A 363 -6.58 -20.65 -7.74
CA ASN A 363 -5.29 -20.97 -8.36
C ASN A 363 -5.28 -20.50 -9.82
N ALA A 364 -4.79 -19.29 -10.04
CA ALA A 364 -4.72 -18.70 -11.37
C ALA A 364 -3.56 -19.24 -12.22
N GLY A 365 -2.50 -19.78 -11.61
CA GLY A 365 -1.30 -20.23 -12.34
C GLY A 365 -0.74 -19.13 -13.24
N ASP A 366 -0.55 -19.40 -14.53
CA ASP A 366 -0.05 -18.45 -15.54
C ASP A 366 -1.13 -17.56 -16.17
N ASN A 367 -2.40 -17.69 -15.75
CA ASN A 367 -3.48 -16.95 -16.40
C ASN A 367 -3.52 -15.47 -16.01
N ILE A 368 -2.88 -15.09 -14.92
CA ILE A 368 -2.71 -13.71 -14.49
C ILE A 368 -1.28 -13.47 -14.00
N LEU A 369 -0.83 -12.22 -14.01
CA LEU A 369 0.47 -11.88 -13.42
C LEU A 369 0.47 -12.18 -11.91
N GLY A 370 1.58 -12.72 -11.39
CA GLY A 370 1.74 -13.02 -9.96
C GLY A 370 1.48 -11.82 -9.05
N THR A 371 1.90 -10.63 -9.51
CA THR A 371 1.64 -9.36 -8.81
C THR A 371 0.16 -8.96 -8.76
N MET A 372 -0.70 -9.56 -9.61
CA MET A 372 -2.15 -9.31 -9.64
C MET A 372 -2.93 -10.21 -8.68
N ALA A 373 -2.35 -11.31 -8.19
CA ALA A 373 -3.04 -12.23 -7.28
C ALA A 373 -3.61 -11.49 -6.05
N GLY A 374 -2.78 -10.72 -5.35
CA GLY A 374 -3.21 -9.94 -4.19
C GLY A 374 -4.20 -8.83 -4.54
N THR A 375 -4.05 -8.20 -5.71
CA THR A 375 -4.98 -7.16 -6.19
C THR A 375 -6.36 -7.75 -6.48
N MET A 376 -6.42 -8.88 -7.18
CA MET A 376 -7.66 -9.59 -7.47
C MET A 376 -8.38 -10.02 -6.17
N ALA A 377 -7.65 -10.64 -5.23
CA ALA A 377 -8.20 -11.02 -3.93
C ALA A 377 -8.75 -9.81 -3.15
N SER A 378 -8.04 -8.67 -3.18
CA SER A 378 -8.49 -7.43 -2.53
C SER A 378 -9.72 -6.81 -3.18
N ILE A 379 -9.87 -6.91 -4.51
CA ILE A 379 -11.08 -6.47 -5.21
C ILE A 379 -12.26 -7.37 -4.85
N LEU A 380 -12.07 -8.69 -4.90
CA LEU A 380 -13.11 -9.66 -4.56
C LEU A 380 -13.58 -9.51 -3.11
N SER A 381 -12.65 -9.27 -2.17
CA SER A 381 -12.98 -9.08 -0.75
C SER A 381 -13.87 -7.86 -0.47
N ARG A 382 -13.91 -6.88 -1.38
CA ARG A 382 -14.69 -5.65 -1.25
C ARG A 382 -15.87 -5.56 -2.24
N SER A 383 -16.00 -6.53 -3.14
CA SER A 383 -16.98 -6.48 -4.24
C SER A 383 -18.43 -6.78 -3.82
N GLY A 384 -18.64 -7.38 -2.65
CA GLY A 384 -19.93 -7.93 -2.24
C GLY A 384 -20.34 -9.20 -3.01
N GLN A 385 -19.51 -9.70 -3.94
CA GLN A 385 -19.75 -10.95 -4.67
C GLN A 385 -19.40 -12.20 -3.84
N VAL A 386 -18.58 -12.01 -2.81
CA VAL A 386 -18.16 -13.04 -1.87
C VAL A 386 -18.76 -12.69 -0.51
N PRO A 387 -19.40 -13.64 0.19
CA PRO A 387 -20.00 -13.39 1.52
C PRO A 387 -18.97 -12.83 2.52
N ASP A 388 -19.40 -11.90 3.35
CA ASP A 388 -18.55 -11.34 4.41
C ASP A 388 -18.00 -12.45 5.32
N GLY A 389 -16.77 -12.28 5.81
CA GLY A 389 -16.05 -13.28 6.60
C GLY A 389 -15.34 -14.36 5.78
N THR A 390 -15.61 -14.49 4.49
CA THR A 390 -14.95 -15.50 3.63
C THR A 390 -13.46 -15.22 3.49
N LEU A 391 -12.62 -16.20 3.80
CA LEU A 391 -11.17 -16.16 3.59
C LEU A 391 -10.85 -16.42 2.11
N ILE A 392 -10.20 -15.45 1.44
CA ILE A 392 -9.87 -15.51 0.01
C ILE A 392 -8.38 -15.74 -0.15
N LEU A 393 -8.00 -16.93 -0.60
CA LEU A 393 -6.62 -17.32 -0.91
C LEU A 393 -6.44 -17.33 -2.43
N SER A 394 -5.54 -16.49 -2.94
CA SER A 394 -5.24 -16.43 -4.38
C SER A 394 -3.80 -16.79 -4.66
N LEU A 395 -3.58 -17.61 -5.69
CA LEU A 395 -2.28 -18.07 -6.16
C LEU A 395 -2.11 -17.68 -7.64
N ALA A 396 -0.92 -17.21 -8.02
CA ALA A 396 -0.52 -17.03 -9.41
C ALA A 396 0.99 -17.15 -9.55
N HIS A 397 1.47 -17.67 -10.68
CA HIS A 397 2.90 -17.81 -10.93
C HIS A 397 3.57 -16.45 -10.98
N GLN A 398 4.63 -16.29 -10.20
CA GLN A 398 5.43 -15.07 -10.17
C GLN A 398 6.53 -15.12 -11.23
N ASP A 399 7.13 -16.29 -11.39
CA ASP A 399 8.16 -16.61 -12.38
C ASP A 399 8.12 -18.12 -12.69
N ALA A 400 9.09 -18.65 -13.43
CA ALA A 400 9.15 -20.06 -13.84
C ALA A 400 9.32 -21.06 -12.68
N ALA A 401 9.66 -20.59 -11.48
CA ALA A 401 9.94 -21.44 -10.31
C ALA A 401 9.01 -21.19 -9.12
N ASN A 402 8.42 -20.02 -9.05
CA ASN A 402 7.76 -19.52 -7.84
C ASN A 402 6.31 -19.10 -8.11
N THR A 403 5.45 -19.38 -7.12
CA THR A 403 4.05 -18.96 -7.07
C THR A 403 3.84 -17.95 -5.96
N LYS A 404 3.29 -16.80 -6.29
CA LYS A 404 2.83 -15.80 -5.31
C LYS A 404 1.49 -16.22 -4.74
N VAL A 405 1.39 -16.17 -3.42
CA VAL A 405 0.17 -16.46 -2.67
C VAL A 405 -0.25 -15.22 -1.90
N SER A 406 -1.54 -14.92 -1.88
CA SER A 406 -2.10 -13.80 -1.14
C SER A 406 -3.38 -14.22 -0.42
N LEU A 407 -3.51 -13.87 0.87
CA LEU A 407 -4.67 -14.13 1.71
C LEU A 407 -5.37 -12.82 2.06
N ARG A 408 -6.69 -12.78 1.89
CA ARG A 408 -7.57 -11.67 2.25
C ARG A 408 -8.82 -12.20 2.93
N ILE A 409 -9.61 -11.31 3.54
CA ILE A 409 -10.93 -11.62 4.08
C ILE A 409 -11.98 -10.73 3.44
N ALA A 410 -13.14 -11.30 3.09
CA ALA A 410 -14.25 -10.55 2.52
C ALA A 410 -14.97 -9.72 3.58
N GLY A 411 -15.36 -8.49 3.22
CA GLY A 411 -16.00 -7.57 4.13
C GLY A 411 -15.07 -7.02 5.22
N ARG A 412 -15.61 -6.79 6.41
CA ARG A 412 -14.86 -6.33 7.59
C ARG A 412 -14.20 -7.52 8.29
N ASN A 413 -12.92 -7.42 8.61
CA ASN A 413 -12.22 -8.40 9.42
C ASN A 413 -12.72 -8.33 10.87
N GLN A 414 -13.38 -9.38 11.34
CA GLN A 414 -13.96 -9.47 12.67
C GLN A 414 -13.04 -10.09 13.73
N GLY A 415 -11.71 -9.96 13.55
CA GLY A 415 -10.75 -10.42 14.56
C GLY A 415 -9.76 -11.47 14.07
N ASN A 416 -9.83 -11.88 12.81
CA ASN A 416 -8.87 -12.83 12.24
C ASN A 416 -7.48 -12.20 12.09
N ASP A 417 -6.47 -12.98 12.45
CA ASP A 417 -5.08 -12.66 12.16
C ASP A 417 -4.64 -13.43 10.91
N LEU A 418 -4.76 -12.78 9.73
CA LEU A 418 -4.39 -13.40 8.45
C LEU A 418 -2.91 -13.75 8.38
N MET A 419 -2.06 -13.02 9.12
CA MET A 419 -0.63 -13.32 9.21
C MET A 419 -0.40 -14.65 9.92
N SER A 420 -1.04 -14.91 11.03
CA SER A 420 -0.95 -16.18 11.75
C SER A 420 -1.51 -17.34 10.92
N ILE A 421 -2.62 -17.13 10.21
CA ILE A 421 -3.22 -18.15 9.33
C ILE A 421 -2.26 -18.54 8.21
N ILE A 422 -1.72 -17.55 7.45
CA ILE A 422 -0.84 -17.85 6.33
C ILE A 422 0.49 -18.47 6.79
N LYS A 423 1.03 -18.07 7.96
CA LYS A 423 2.21 -18.70 8.57
C LYS A 423 1.96 -20.18 8.89
N ALA A 424 0.81 -20.51 9.45
CA ALA A 424 0.45 -21.90 9.74
C ALA A 424 0.36 -22.75 8.46
N ILE A 425 -0.19 -22.20 7.37
CA ILE A 425 -0.25 -22.88 6.07
C ILE A 425 1.14 -23.04 5.49
N ALA A 426 1.94 -21.97 5.44
CA ALA A 426 3.28 -21.94 4.86
C ALA A 426 4.24 -22.89 5.57
N ALA A 427 4.14 -23.01 6.90
CA ALA A 427 4.95 -23.94 7.70
C ALA A 427 4.77 -25.41 7.28
N ARG A 428 3.60 -25.82 6.75
CA ARG A 428 3.33 -27.19 6.27
C ARG A 428 4.18 -27.56 5.04
N VAL A 429 4.64 -26.55 4.28
CA VAL A 429 5.47 -26.74 3.09
C VAL A 429 6.89 -26.16 3.26
N GLY A 430 7.24 -25.74 4.48
CA GLY A 430 8.56 -25.23 4.81
C GLY A 430 8.88 -23.86 4.19
N CYS A 431 7.88 -22.99 4.07
CA CYS A 431 8.02 -21.63 3.53
C CYS A 431 7.75 -20.57 4.60
N ASP A 432 8.38 -19.41 4.44
CA ASP A 432 8.10 -18.23 5.25
C ASP A 432 6.90 -17.46 4.72
N ALA A 433 6.24 -16.70 5.60
CA ALA A 433 5.11 -15.86 5.24
C ALA A 433 5.25 -14.47 5.86
N GLY A 434 4.67 -13.47 5.17
CA GLY A 434 4.74 -12.07 5.56
C GLY A 434 3.40 -11.35 5.41
N GLY A 435 3.30 -10.16 5.98
CA GLY A 435 2.12 -9.31 5.89
C GLY A 435 1.66 -8.75 7.23
N HIS A 436 0.40 -8.37 7.29
CA HIS A 436 -0.27 -7.80 8.44
C HIS A 436 -1.52 -8.62 8.81
N LYS A 437 -2.16 -8.23 9.92
CA LYS A 437 -3.39 -8.85 10.41
C LYS A 437 -4.50 -8.93 9.34
N ASP A 438 -4.60 -7.92 8.46
CA ASP A 438 -5.70 -7.80 7.47
C ASP A 438 -5.29 -8.21 6.05
N ALA A 439 -4.00 -8.43 5.79
CA ALA A 439 -3.48 -8.79 4.48
C ALA A 439 -2.15 -9.52 4.61
N ALA A 440 -2.11 -10.76 4.21
CA ALA A 440 -0.92 -11.58 4.33
C ALA A 440 -0.64 -12.39 3.06
N GLY A 441 0.56 -12.93 2.92
CA GLY A 441 0.94 -13.73 1.76
C GLY A 441 2.28 -14.42 1.93
N THR A 442 2.62 -15.25 0.94
CA THR A 442 3.88 -15.97 0.87
C THR A 442 4.29 -16.18 -0.59
N VAL A 443 5.49 -16.68 -0.79
CA VAL A 443 5.97 -17.21 -2.07
C VAL A 443 6.35 -18.67 -1.85
N ILE A 444 5.83 -19.56 -2.69
CA ILE A 444 6.10 -20.99 -2.64
C ILE A 444 6.70 -21.45 -3.97
N LYS A 445 7.34 -22.61 -4.01
CA LYS A 445 7.76 -23.23 -5.28
C LYS A 445 6.54 -23.77 -6.02
N ILE A 446 6.53 -23.71 -7.38
CA ILE A 446 5.45 -24.25 -8.20
C ILE A 446 5.15 -25.70 -7.85
N GLY A 447 6.18 -26.53 -7.65
CA GLY A 447 6.03 -27.94 -7.25
C GLY A 447 5.40 -28.16 -5.86
N GLN A 448 5.20 -27.12 -5.06
CA GLN A 448 4.58 -27.20 -3.72
C GLN A 448 3.11 -26.77 -3.73
N GLU A 449 2.55 -26.32 -4.86
CA GLU A 449 1.19 -25.77 -4.92
C GLU A 449 0.12 -26.76 -4.43
N GLU A 450 0.17 -28.02 -4.87
CA GLU A 450 -0.81 -29.03 -4.46
C GLU A 450 -0.77 -29.27 -2.96
N ALA A 451 0.43 -29.43 -2.39
CA ALA A 451 0.60 -29.63 -0.94
C ALA A 451 0.16 -28.38 -0.15
N PHE A 452 0.46 -27.18 -0.67
CA PHE A 452 0.06 -25.92 -0.06
C PHE A 452 -1.47 -25.75 -0.08
N ILE A 453 -2.12 -26.03 -1.20
CA ILE A 453 -3.58 -25.96 -1.34
C ILE A 453 -4.27 -26.96 -0.42
N ALA A 454 -3.75 -28.19 -0.30
CA ALA A 454 -4.29 -29.18 0.63
C ALA A 454 -4.18 -28.73 2.09
N ALA A 455 -3.02 -28.19 2.49
CA ALA A 455 -2.82 -27.62 3.83
C ALA A 455 -3.73 -26.41 4.07
N ALA A 456 -3.91 -25.56 3.03
CA ALA A 456 -4.82 -24.42 3.11
C ALA A 456 -6.27 -24.83 3.30
N GLN A 457 -6.75 -25.85 2.59
CA GLN A 457 -8.11 -26.37 2.75
C GLN A 457 -8.35 -26.85 4.19
N GLU A 458 -7.40 -27.60 4.78
CA GLU A 458 -7.50 -28.09 6.17
C GLU A 458 -7.57 -26.92 7.17
N ILE A 459 -6.65 -25.96 7.07
CA ILE A 459 -6.53 -24.86 8.05
C ILE A 459 -7.68 -23.86 7.88
N LEU A 460 -7.99 -23.46 6.64
CA LEU A 460 -9.07 -22.50 6.37
C LEU A 460 -10.43 -23.04 6.77
N ALA A 461 -10.71 -24.35 6.55
CA ALA A 461 -11.94 -24.99 7.01
C ALA A 461 -12.06 -24.94 8.54
N LYS A 462 -10.97 -25.20 9.27
CA LYS A 462 -10.97 -25.11 10.73
C LYS A 462 -11.25 -23.71 11.23
N VAL A 463 -10.57 -22.69 10.67
CA VAL A 463 -10.78 -21.29 11.04
C VAL A 463 -12.21 -20.84 10.74
N SER A 464 -12.78 -21.25 9.61
CA SER A 464 -14.15 -20.88 9.23
C SER A 464 -15.20 -21.53 10.16
N MET A 465 -14.98 -22.77 10.64
CA MET A 465 -15.89 -23.42 11.60
C MET A 465 -15.84 -22.75 12.98
N GLU A 466 -14.67 -22.25 13.39
CA GLU A 466 -14.52 -21.53 14.67
C GLU A 466 -15.31 -20.19 14.64
N GLN A 467 -15.41 -19.54 13.47
CA GLN A 467 -16.21 -18.32 13.29
C GLN A 467 -17.74 -18.53 13.32
N GLU A 468 -18.22 -19.69 12.90
CA GLU A 468 -19.68 -19.99 12.93
C GLU A 468 -20.20 -20.31 14.35
N VAL A 469 -19.30 -20.52 15.31
CA VAL A 469 -19.65 -20.93 16.70
C VAL A 469 -19.59 -19.75 17.68
N GLU A 470 -18.95 -18.63 17.32
CA GLU A 470 -18.93 -17.36 18.07
C GLU A 470 -20.07 -16.42 17.61
#